data_96c410525bcdd0717c7fa601edcf064b
#
_entry.id   96c410525bcdd0717c7fa601edcf064b
#
_cell.length_a   1.000
_cell.length_b   1.000
_cell.length_c   1.000
_cell.angle_alpha   90.00
_cell.angle_beta   90.00
_cell.angle_gamma   90.00
#
_symmetry.space_group_name_H-M   'P 1'
#
loop_
_entity.id
_entity.type
_entity.pdbx_description
1 polymer ?
#
loop_
_entity_poly.entity_id
_entity_poly.type
_entity_poly.pdbx_seq_one_letter_code
_entity_poly.pdbx_strand_id
1 'polypeptide(L)'
;MTIHLPTTLSYCIAADILSHGHIITLLIVMTTKTLIVLIGPTGVGKTELSLRIAEHFKTSIISSDSRQLYAELKIGTAAPTPEQLKRVPHYFVGTLQLTDYYSAAQYETEVMSLLELLFKQHDVVLLTGGSMMYVDAICKGIDDIPTVDTETRELLLHKYETEGLDNLCAELKLLDPEYYKIVDLKNPKRVIHALEICYMTGKTYTSFRTQQKKERPFHILKIGLTRDRTELYDRINRRVDQMMEEGLLEEARSVYTHRNLNSLNTVGY
;
A
#
# COMPACT_ATOMS: atom_id res chain seq x y z
N MET A 1 18.67 12.12 8.29
CA MET A 1 17.57 11.14 8.11
C MET A 1 17.35 10.48 9.45
N THR A 2 16.17 10.60 10.03
CA THR A 2 15.87 10.04 11.37
C THR A 2 15.04 8.77 11.21
N ILE A 3 15.36 7.73 11.98
CA ILE A 3 14.66 6.43 11.96
C ILE A 3 13.92 6.28 13.28
N HIS A 4 12.62 6.02 13.24
CA HIS A 4 11.79 5.77 14.39
C HIS A 4 11.38 4.29 14.46
N LEU A 5 11.60 3.65 15.61
CA LEU A 5 11.17 2.28 15.91
C LEU A 5 10.02 2.32 16.92
N PRO A 6 8.97 1.50 16.79
CA PRO A 6 7.88 1.43 17.76
C PRO A 6 8.24 0.65 19.04
N THR A 7 7.58 0.98 20.13
CA THR A 7 7.85 0.80 21.55
C THR A 7 7.80 -0.62 22.16
N THR A 8 7.89 -1.69 21.42
CA THR A 8 8.05 -3.02 22.03
C THR A 8 9.47 -3.59 21.89
N LEU A 9 10.32 -2.96 21.10
CA LEU A 9 11.79 -3.07 21.12
C LEU A 9 12.33 -1.75 20.54
N SER A 10 12.32 -0.70 21.39
CA SER A 10 12.77 0.62 20.95
C SER A 10 14.29 0.67 20.96
N TYR A 11 14.90 0.55 19.80
CA TYR A 11 16.24 1.07 19.57
C TYR A 11 16.12 2.31 18.70
N CYS A 12 16.35 3.46 19.30
CA CYS A 12 16.49 4.72 18.60
C CYS A 12 17.85 4.69 17.86
N ILE A 13 17.83 4.43 16.55
CA ILE A 13 19.04 4.51 15.75
C ILE A 13 19.02 5.87 15.06
N ALA A 14 19.78 6.79 15.61
CA ALA A 14 19.97 8.12 15.04
C ALA A 14 20.72 8.05 13.69
N ALA A 15 20.55 9.09 12.92
CA ALA A 15 20.90 9.41 11.52
C ALA A 15 22.21 8.91 10.89
N ASP A 16 23.05 8.13 11.56
CA ASP A 16 24.38 7.72 11.08
C ASP A 16 24.45 6.32 10.44
N ILE A 17 23.32 5.70 10.12
CA ILE A 17 23.25 4.35 9.47
C ILE A 17 23.88 4.35 8.05
N LEU A 18 24.39 5.46 7.57
CA LEU A 18 25.09 5.51 6.27
C LEU A 18 26.55 5.04 6.32
N SER A 19 27.12 4.82 7.50
CA SER A 19 28.42 4.18 7.66
C SER A 19 28.27 2.66 7.86
N HIS A 20 29.09 1.89 7.21
CA HIS A 20 29.06 0.41 7.14
C HIS A 20 29.00 -0.33 8.50
N GLY A 21 29.21 0.35 9.62
CA GLY A 21 29.29 -0.27 10.96
C GLY A 21 27.95 -0.49 11.66
N HIS A 22 26.88 0.25 11.35
CA HIS A 22 25.64 0.22 12.13
C HIS A 22 24.58 -0.76 11.61
N ILE A 23 24.70 -1.23 10.37
CA ILE A 23 23.87 -2.33 9.85
C ILE A 23 24.18 -3.63 10.61
N ILE A 24 25.41 -3.79 11.07
CA ILE A 24 25.90 -4.98 11.80
C ILE A 24 25.24 -5.13 13.18
N THR A 25 24.88 -4.05 13.85
CA THR A 25 24.24 -4.11 15.17
C THR A 25 22.78 -4.61 15.11
N LEU A 26 22.11 -4.44 13.96
CA LEU A 26 20.77 -5.00 13.72
C LEU A 26 20.78 -6.53 13.53
N LEU A 27 21.95 -7.10 13.22
CA LEU A 27 22.16 -8.51 12.87
C LEU A 27 22.09 -9.47 14.07
N ILE A 28 22.24 -8.99 15.30
CA ILE A 28 22.53 -9.87 16.46
C ILE A 28 21.27 -10.55 17.04
N VAL A 29 20.06 -10.20 16.59
CA VAL A 29 18.81 -10.68 17.25
C VAL A 29 17.91 -11.53 16.34
N MET A 30 18.30 -11.85 15.11
CA MET A 30 17.38 -12.52 14.17
C MET A 30 17.59 -14.03 14.09
N THR A 31 17.17 -14.77 15.12
CA THR A 31 16.99 -16.23 15.07
C THR A 31 15.63 -16.66 14.51
N THR A 32 14.74 -15.68 14.23
CA THR A 32 13.38 -15.91 13.75
C THR A 32 13.16 -15.23 12.40
N LYS A 33 12.30 -15.84 11.56
CA LYS A 33 11.88 -15.23 10.28
C LYS A 33 11.35 -13.82 10.51
N THR A 34 11.90 -12.83 9.81
CA THR A 34 11.62 -11.43 10.06
C THR A 34 11.25 -10.70 8.79
N LEU A 35 10.09 -10.02 8.80
CA LEU A 35 9.68 -9.06 7.79
C LEU A 35 10.10 -7.65 8.23
N ILE A 36 11.07 -7.06 7.52
CA ILE A 36 11.41 -5.64 7.68
C ILE A 36 10.41 -4.82 6.85
N VAL A 37 9.72 -3.89 7.49
CA VAL A 37 8.74 -3.01 6.85
C VAL A 37 9.29 -1.59 6.85
N LEU A 38 9.74 -1.12 5.67
CA LEU A 38 10.32 0.20 5.49
C LEU A 38 9.28 1.19 4.99
N ILE A 39 8.89 2.14 5.83
CA ILE A 39 7.88 3.15 5.56
C ILE A 39 8.40 4.57 5.67
N GLY A 40 7.69 5.53 5.09
CA GLY A 40 8.02 6.95 5.15
C GLY A 40 7.41 7.72 3.99
N PRO A 41 7.43 9.06 4.01
CA PRO A 41 6.84 9.89 2.97
C PRO A 41 7.54 9.72 1.62
N THR A 42 6.86 10.16 0.55
CA THR A 42 7.46 10.28 -0.78
C THR A 42 8.70 11.19 -0.71
N GLY A 43 9.75 10.86 -1.44
CA GLY A 43 10.99 11.66 -1.49
C GLY A 43 11.96 11.43 -0.32
N VAL A 44 11.59 10.67 0.73
CA VAL A 44 12.45 10.47 1.92
C VAL A 44 13.70 9.64 1.64
N GLY A 45 13.71 8.80 0.60
CA GLY A 45 14.85 7.95 0.22
C GLY A 45 14.65 6.45 0.48
N LYS A 46 13.40 5.98 0.56
CA LYS A 46 13.07 4.55 0.76
C LYS A 46 13.75 3.64 -0.26
N THR A 47 13.67 4.00 -1.54
CA THR A 47 14.14 3.14 -2.65
C THR A 47 15.63 2.76 -2.49
N GLU A 48 16.52 3.73 -2.31
CA GLU A 48 17.95 3.43 -2.19
C GLU A 48 18.26 2.66 -0.91
N LEU A 49 17.61 3.01 0.20
CA LEU A 49 17.80 2.28 1.45
C LEU A 49 17.26 0.84 1.35
N SER A 50 16.13 0.63 0.69
CA SER A 50 15.57 -0.72 0.49
C SER A 50 16.48 -1.61 -0.35
N LEU A 51 17.08 -1.07 -1.40
CA LEU A 51 18.08 -1.81 -2.21
C LEU A 51 19.28 -2.22 -1.37
N ARG A 52 19.87 -1.30 -0.61
CA ARG A 52 21.02 -1.59 0.27
C ARG A 52 20.70 -2.63 1.35
N ILE A 53 19.51 -2.56 1.96
CA ILE A 53 19.06 -3.55 2.94
C ILE A 53 18.90 -4.92 2.25
N ALA A 54 18.25 -4.96 1.11
CA ALA A 54 18.01 -6.20 0.39
C ALA A 54 19.32 -6.85 -0.12
N GLU A 55 20.26 -6.06 -0.62
CA GLU A 55 21.61 -6.53 -1.01
C GLU A 55 22.37 -7.10 0.20
N HIS A 56 22.32 -6.39 1.34
CA HIS A 56 23.01 -6.83 2.56
C HIS A 56 22.48 -8.19 3.07
N PHE A 57 21.14 -8.36 3.11
CA PHE A 57 20.51 -9.61 3.53
C PHE A 57 20.39 -10.65 2.41
N LYS A 58 20.83 -10.32 1.19
CA LYS A 58 20.70 -11.16 -0.02
C LYS A 58 19.26 -11.64 -0.21
N THR A 59 18.32 -10.73 -0.06
CA THR A 59 16.87 -10.99 -0.09
C THR A 59 16.17 -10.19 -1.17
N SER A 60 14.87 -10.41 -1.29
CA SER A 60 14.01 -9.72 -2.25
C SER A 60 13.24 -8.57 -1.60
N ILE A 61 12.75 -7.66 -2.43
CA ILE A 61 11.87 -6.57 -2.06
C ILE A 61 10.43 -6.90 -2.49
N ILE A 62 9.49 -6.77 -1.56
CA ILE A 62 8.05 -6.78 -1.86
C ILE A 62 7.56 -5.34 -1.86
N SER A 63 7.03 -4.87 -3.00
CA SER A 63 6.45 -3.53 -3.08
C SER A 63 5.07 -3.50 -2.43
N SER A 64 4.88 -2.58 -1.48
CA SER A 64 3.57 -2.23 -0.92
C SER A 64 3.07 -0.88 -1.45
N ASP A 65 3.30 -0.62 -2.73
CA ASP A 65 2.80 0.55 -3.42
C ASP A 65 1.73 0.16 -4.45
N SER A 66 0.47 0.48 -4.15
CA SER A 66 -0.67 0.11 -5.00
C SER A 66 -0.62 0.74 -6.40
N ARG A 67 0.18 1.79 -6.57
CA ARG A 67 0.33 2.49 -7.85
C ARG A 67 1.35 1.79 -8.76
N GLN A 68 2.40 1.21 -8.16
CA GLN A 68 3.46 0.52 -8.90
C GLN A 68 3.07 -0.86 -9.44
N LEU A 69 1.87 -1.35 -9.12
CA LEU A 69 1.36 -2.62 -9.63
C LEU A 69 1.13 -2.60 -11.15
N TYR A 70 0.78 -1.43 -11.71
CA TYR A 70 0.38 -1.31 -13.11
C TYR A 70 1.58 -1.16 -14.05
N ALA A 71 1.64 -2.06 -15.06
CA ALA A 71 2.76 -2.14 -15.99
C ALA A 71 2.91 -0.89 -16.89
N GLU A 72 1.80 -0.20 -17.16
CA GLU A 72 1.74 0.97 -18.02
C GLU A 72 2.21 2.26 -17.34
N LEU A 73 2.21 2.30 -16.00
CA LEU A 73 2.47 3.51 -15.21
C LEU A 73 3.82 3.43 -14.49
N LYS A 74 4.89 3.75 -15.17
CA LYS A 74 6.25 3.62 -14.64
C LYS A 74 6.81 4.93 -14.09
N ILE A 75 6.61 6.03 -14.82
CA ILE A 75 7.19 7.34 -14.49
C ILE A 75 6.42 7.97 -13.35
N GLY A 76 5.13 8.20 -13.49
CA GLY A 76 4.31 8.88 -12.48
C GLY A 76 4.16 8.13 -11.17
N THR A 77 4.33 6.81 -11.18
CA THR A 77 4.38 6.00 -9.96
C THR A 77 5.78 5.89 -9.36
N ALA A 78 6.80 6.40 -10.08
CA ALA A 78 8.21 6.20 -9.78
C ALA A 78 8.55 4.73 -9.50
N ALA A 79 8.11 3.86 -10.39
CA ALA A 79 8.45 2.44 -10.34
C ALA A 79 9.98 2.23 -10.37
N PRO A 80 10.49 1.15 -9.79
CA PRO A 80 11.90 0.83 -9.85
C PRO A 80 12.43 0.78 -11.29
N THR A 81 13.60 1.36 -11.52
CA THR A 81 14.23 1.35 -12.85
C THR A 81 14.75 -0.04 -13.23
N PRO A 82 14.97 -0.31 -14.52
CA PRO A 82 15.57 -1.57 -14.96
C PRO A 82 16.88 -1.92 -14.26
N GLU A 83 17.71 -0.90 -13.95
CA GLU A 83 18.96 -1.07 -13.21
C GLU A 83 18.70 -1.50 -11.76
N GLN A 84 17.71 -0.92 -11.10
CA GLN A 84 17.31 -1.27 -9.74
C GLN A 84 16.73 -2.69 -9.69
N LEU A 85 15.90 -3.07 -10.67
CA LEU A 85 15.34 -4.42 -10.80
C LEU A 85 16.42 -5.49 -11.05
N LYS A 86 17.52 -5.13 -11.72
CA LYS A 86 18.67 -6.04 -11.91
C LYS A 86 19.49 -6.23 -10.64
N ARG A 87 19.54 -5.21 -9.75
CA ARG A 87 20.29 -5.28 -8.48
C ARG A 87 19.65 -6.22 -7.49
N VAL A 88 18.31 -6.15 -7.36
CA VAL A 88 17.54 -6.90 -6.38
C VAL A 88 16.22 -7.37 -7.01
N PRO A 89 15.79 -8.62 -6.79
CA PRO A 89 14.45 -9.05 -7.21
C PRO A 89 13.35 -8.25 -6.50
N HIS A 90 12.41 -7.73 -7.27
CA HIS A 90 11.22 -7.03 -6.78
C HIS A 90 9.96 -7.80 -7.13
N TYR A 91 9.02 -7.86 -6.19
CA TYR A 91 7.69 -8.43 -6.39
C TYR A 91 6.62 -7.33 -6.30
N PHE A 92 5.53 -7.52 -6.99
CA PHE A 92 4.40 -6.58 -7.05
C PHE A 92 4.78 -5.22 -7.68
N VAL A 93 5.56 -5.28 -8.76
CA VAL A 93 5.91 -4.12 -9.59
C VAL A 93 5.60 -4.46 -11.04
N GLY A 94 4.69 -3.70 -11.67
CA GLY A 94 4.31 -3.88 -13.08
C GLY A 94 3.69 -5.25 -13.37
N THR A 95 2.95 -5.82 -12.43
CA THR A 95 2.37 -7.17 -12.53
C THR A 95 0.93 -7.18 -13.03
N LEU A 96 0.27 -6.02 -13.09
CA LEU A 96 -1.12 -5.86 -13.49
C LEU A 96 -1.24 -4.93 -14.69
N GLN A 97 -2.34 -5.10 -15.44
CA GLN A 97 -2.81 -4.17 -16.46
C GLN A 97 -3.77 -3.15 -15.83
N LEU A 98 -3.94 -1.98 -16.46
CA LEU A 98 -4.87 -0.95 -15.95
C LEU A 98 -6.33 -1.44 -15.86
N THR A 99 -6.70 -2.44 -16.64
CA THR A 99 -8.04 -3.05 -16.64
C THR A 99 -8.25 -4.06 -15.52
N ASP A 100 -7.18 -4.48 -14.85
CA ASP A 100 -7.27 -5.49 -13.82
C ASP A 100 -7.84 -4.90 -12.52
N TYR A 101 -8.77 -5.62 -11.91
CA TYR A 101 -9.23 -5.31 -10.55
C TYR A 101 -8.28 -5.94 -9.54
N TYR A 102 -7.84 -5.15 -8.58
CA TYR A 102 -6.97 -5.64 -7.52
C TYR A 102 -7.29 -5.00 -6.18
N SER A 103 -7.52 -5.82 -5.18
CA SER A 103 -7.91 -5.39 -3.84
C SER A 103 -6.77 -5.58 -2.82
N ALA A 104 -6.88 -4.90 -1.69
CA ALA A 104 -5.93 -5.11 -0.59
C ALA A 104 -6.04 -6.51 0.02
N ALA A 105 -7.20 -7.17 -0.07
CA ALA A 105 -7.39 -8.55 0.36
C ALA A 105 -6.66 -9.55 -0.57
N GLN A 106 -6.73 -9.33 -1.89
CA GLN A 106 -5.94 -10.11 -2.85
C GLN A 106 -4.44 -9.91 -2.59
N TYR A 107 -4.01 -8.66 -2.39
CA TYR A 107 -2.62 -8.36 -2.04
C TYR A 107 -2.18 -9.10 -0.77
N GLU A 108 -2.99 -9.09 0.32
CA GLU A 108 -2.69 -9.84 1.54
C GLU A 108 -2.48 -11.32 1.22
N THR A 109 -3.42 -11.94 0.52
CA THR A 109 -3.38 -13.38 0.21
C THR A 109 -2.14 -13.76 -0.59
N GLU A 110 -1.85 -13.01 -1.66
CA GLU A 110 -0.72 -13.28 -2.54
C GLU A 110 0.62 -13.02 -1.86
N VAL A 111 0.75 -11.92 -1.10
CA VAL A 111 1.99 -11.61 -0.37
C VAL A 111 2.23 -12.62 0.75
N MET A 112 1.20 -13.06 1.46
CA MET A 112 1.36 -14.09 2.50
C MET A 112 1.87 -15.41 1.90
N SER A 113 1.31 -15.84 0.77
CA SER A 113 1.79 -17.02 0.05
C SER A 113 3.24 -16.86 -0.44
N LEU A 114 3.59 -15.67 -0.96
CA LEU A 114 4.95 -15.36 -1.37
C LEU A 114 5.92 -15.37 -0.18
N LEU A 115 5.53 -14.80 0.96
CA LEU A 115 6.35 -14.79 2.18
C LEU A 115 6.65 -16.20 2.69
N GLU A 116 5.69 -17.12 2.61
CA GLU A 116 5.94 -18.54 2.95
C GLU A 116 7.05 -19.17 2.08
N LEU A 117 7.09 -18.82 0.80
CA LEU A 117 8.13 -19.28 -0.12
C LEU A 117 9.47 -18.62 0.15
N LEU A 118 9.48 -17.29 0.31
CA LEU A 118 10.72 -16.53 0.54
C LEU A 118 11.37 -16.88 1.88
N PHE A 119 10.58 -17.11 2.94
CA PHE A 119 11.10 -17.50 4.23
C PHE A 119 11.68 -18.93 4.28
N LYS A 120 11.47 -19.76 3.27
CA LYS A 120 12.21 -21.03 3.12
C LYS A 120 13.67 -20.80 2.72
N GLN A 121 13.94 -19.68 2.03
CA GLN A 121 15.27 -19.36 1.49
C GLN A 121 16.00 -18.25 2.25
N HIS A 122 15.25 -17.36 2.90
CA HIS A 122 15.76 -16.18 3.59
C HIS A 122 15.26 -16.13 5.03
N ASP A 123 16.06 -15.59 5.95
CA ASP A 123 15.61 -15.29 7.31
C ASP A 123 14.99 -13.89 7.40
N VAL A 124 15.33 -13.02 6.46
CA VAL A 124 14.84 -11.65 6.36
C VAL A 124 14.21 -11.43 4.99
N VAL A 125 13.03 -10.81 4.96
CA VAL A 125 12.37 -10.30 3.74
C VAL A 125 12.04 -8.83 3.95
N LEU A 126 12.08 -8.03 2.89
CA LEU A 126 11.83 -6.60 2.95
C LEU A 126 10.51 -6.25 2.25
N LEU A 127 9.65 -5.52 2.98
CA LEU A 127 8.44 -4.89 2.46
C LEU A 127 8.64 -3.37 2.45
N THR A 128 8.40 -2.70 1.33
CA THR A 128 8.49 -1.23 1.25
C THR A 128 7.49 -0.66 0.26
N GLY A 129 6.96 0.52 0.53
CA GLY A 129 6.02 1.21 -0.36
C GLY A 129 5.34 2.41 0.28
N GLY A 130 4.38 2.98 -0.44
CA GLY A 130 3.63 4.17 -0.04
C GLY A 130 2.19 3.89 0.41
N SER A 131 1.65 2.70 0.15
CA SER A 131 0.24 2.39 0.42
C SER A 131 0.06 1.77 1.80
N MET A 132 -0.30 2.61 2.78
CA MET A 132 -0.46 2.18 4.18
C MET A 132 -1.50 1.08 4.33
N MET A 133 -2.55 1.05 3.51
CA MET A 133 -3.55 -0.02 3.50
C MET A 133 -2.91 -1.38 3.16
N TYR A 134 -1.98 -1.43 2.22
CA TYR A 134 -1.23 -2.64 1.87
C TYR A 134 -0.27 -3.06 2.98
N VAL A 135 0.42 -2.08 3.58
CA VAL A 135 1.27 -2.33 4.75
C VAL A 135 0.47 -2.90 5.91
N ASP A 136 -0.70 -2.32 6.22
CA ASP A 136 -1.56 -2.79 7.29
C ASP A 136 -2.16 -4.17 6.99
N ALA A 137 -2.51 -4.44 5.72
CA ALA A 137 -2.96 -5.76 5.27
C ALA A 137 -1.95 -6.86 5.64
N ILE A 138 -0.67 -6.63 5.37
CA ILE A 138 0.38 -7.61 5.70
C ILE A 138 0.67 -7.65 7.19
N CYS A 139 0.71 -6.50 7.86
CA CYS A 139 1.12 -6.43 9.27
C CYS A 139 0.02 -6.84 10.26
N LYS A 140 -1.23 -6.53 9.94
CA LYS A 140 -2.37 -6.70 10.86
C LYS A 140 -3.42 -7.67 10.32
N GLY A 141 -3.46 -7.85 9.01
CA GLY A 141 -4.56 -8.48 8.30
C GLY A 141 -5.66 -7.48 7.92
N ILE A 142 -6.47 -7.89 6.98
CA ILE A 142 -7.69 -7.18 6.59
C ILE A 142 -8.88 -8.03 6.99
N ASP A 143 -9.98 -7.38 7.32
CA ASP A 143 -11.26 -8.04 7.53
C ASP A 143 -11.71 -8.73 6.23
N ASP A 144 -12.32 -9.91 6.35
CA ASP A 144 -12.83 -10.69 5.23
C ASP A 144 -14.16 -10.08 4.74
N ILE A 145 -14.06 -8.92 4.08
CA ILE A 145 -15.19 -8.23 3.48
C ILE A 145 -15.42 -8.82 2.08
N PRO A 146 -16.63 -9.27 1.76
CA PRO A 146 -16.94 -9.84 0.45
C PRO A 146 -16.62 -8.86 -0.70
N THR A 147 -16.14 -9.40 -1.81
CA THR A 147 -15.95 -8.59 -3.04
C THR A 147 -17.32 -8.22 -3.60
N VAL A 148 -17.51 -6.94 -3.86
CA VAL A 148 -18.75 -6.40 -4.40
C VAL A 148 -18.91 -6.83 -5.87
N ASP A 149 -20.07 -7.40 -6.20
CA ASP A 149 -20.41 -7.72 -7.58
C ASP A 149 -20.73 -6.45 -8.41
N THR A 150 -20.65 -6.58 -9.72
CA THR A 150 -20.83 -5.44 -10.65
C THR A 150 -22.26 -4.91 -10.61
N GLU A 151 -23.25 -5.78 -10.51
CA GLU A 151 -24.67 -5.41 -10.51
C GLU A 151 -25.02 -4.54 -9.30
N THR A 152 -24.62 -4.96 -8.09
CA THR A 152 -24.84 -4.21 -6.86
C THR A 152 -24.14 -2.85 -6.92
N ARG A 153 -22.92 -2.82 -7.48
CA ARG A 153 -22.15 -1.57 -7.64
C ARG A 153 -22.84 -0.60 -8.58
N GLU A 154 -23.24 -1.03 -9.74
CA GLU A 154 -23.96 -0.20 -10.74
C GLU A 154 -25.29 0.32 -10.17
N LEU A 155 -26.04 -0.52 -9.47
CA LEU A 155 -27.26 -0.14 -8.79
C LEU A 155 -27.04 1.03 -7.82
N LEU A 156 -26.04 0.94 -6.95
CA LEU A 156 -25.81 1.96 -5.92
C LEU A 156 -25.15 3.22 -6.49
N LEU A 157 -24.37 3.13 -7.55
CA LEU A 157 -23.88 4.29 -8.27
C LEU A 157 -25.04 5.03 -8.95
N HIS A 158 -25.95 4.32 -9.61
CA HIS A 158 -27.14 4.91 -10.19
C HIS A 158 -28.05 5.57 -9.14
N LYS A 159 -28.27 4.94 -7.99
CA LYS A 159 -28.99 5.54 -6.85
C LYS A 159 -28.28 6.83 -6.36
N TYR A 160 -26.97 6.82 -6.27
CA TYR A 160 -26.21 8.01 -5.89
C TYR A 160 -26.41 9.18 -6.88
N GLU A 161 -26.39 8.87 -8.17
CA GLU A 161 -26.59 9.88 -9.23
C GLU A 161 -28.03 10.46 -9.24
N THR A 162 -29.03 9.63 -8.95
CA THR A 162 -30.45 10.00 -9.04
C THR A 162 -31.03 10.55 -7.72
N GLU A 163 -30.62 9.99 -6.59
CA GLU A 163 -31.20 10.30 -5.28
C GLU A 163 -30.26 11.15 -4.39
N GLY A 164 -28.98 11.20 -4.70
CA GLY A 164 -27.98 11.94 -3.97
C GLY A 164 -27.45 11.25 -2.71
N LEU A 165 -26.42 11.85 -2.10
CA LEU A 165 -25.72 11.28 -0.96
C LEU A 165 -26.59 11.22 0.31
N ASP A 166 -27.45 12.22 0.53
CA ASP A 166 -28.25 12.29 1.76
C ASP A 166 -29.25 11.14 1.89
N ASN A 167 -29.83 10.71 0.77
CA ASN A 167 -30.73 9.53 0.75
C ASN A 167 -29.95 8.24 1.04
N LEU A 168 -28.77 8.08 0.45
CA LEU A 168 -27.90 6.93 0.75
C LEU A 168 -27.47 6.92 2.23
N CYS A 169 -27.16 8.07 2.81
CA CYS A 169 -26.87 8.19 4.23
C CYS A 169 -28.06 7.81 5.12
N ALA A 170 -29.28 8.22 4.74
CA ALA A 170 -30.49 7.82 5.47
C ALA A 170 -30.72 6.31 5.40
N GLU A 171 -30.48 5.70 4.25
CA GLU A 171 -30.58 4.26 4.06
C GLU A 171 -29.50 3.50 4.86
N LEU A 172 -28.26 3.98 4.86
CA LEU A 172 -27.20 3.41 5.68
C LEU A 172 -27.52 3.47 7.17
N LYS A 173 -28.17 4.55 7.62
CA LYS A 173 -28.63 4.66 9.00
C LYS A 173 -29.62 3.59 9.40
N LEU A 174 -30.46 3.13 8.45
CA LEU A 174 -31.42 2.06 8.68
C LEU A 174 -30.78 0.68 8.63
N LEU A 175 -29.89 0.44 7.66
CA LEU A 175 -29.29 -0.87 7.42
C LEU A 175 -28.10 -1.15 8.36
N ASP A 176 -27.30 -0.14 8.69
CA ASP A 176 -26.16 -0.26 9.59
C ASP A 176 -25.99 0.99 10.48
N PRO A 177 -26.83 1.13 11.54
CA PRO A 177 -26.75 2.29 12.44
C PRO A 177 -25.41 2.45 13.14
N GLU A 178 -24.67 1.38 13.36
CA GLU A 178 -23.37 1.43 14.04
C GLU A 178 -22.30 2.01 13.10
N TYR A 179 -22.27 1.58 11.85
CA TYR A 179 -21.35 2.16 10.88
C TYR A 179 -21.70 3.61 10.55
N TYR A 180 -22.98 3.94 10.46
CA TYR A 180 -23.45 5.31 10.23
C TYR A 180 -22.89 6.32 11.26
N LYS A 181 -22.74 5.91 12.53
CA LYS A 181 -22.22 6.78 13.61
C LYS A 181 -20.73 7.13 13.43
N ILE A 182 -19.97 6.32 12.71
CA ILE A 182 -18.50 6.42 12.63
C ILE A 182 -17.97 6.75 11.24
N VAL A 183 -18.77 6.53 10.21
CA VAL A 183 -18.37 6.81 8.83
C VAL A 183 -18.35 8.33 8.57
N ASP A 184 -17.41 8.75 7.74
CA ASP A 184 -17.46 10.11 7.17
C ASP A 184 -18.59 10.18 6.14
N LEU A 185 -19.73 10.75 6.55
CA LEU A 185 -20.93 10.87 5.72
C LEU A 185 -20.74 11.81 4.50
N LYS A 186 -19.67 12.63 4.48
CA LYS A 186 -19.31 13.45 3.33
C LYS A 186 -18.49 12.69 2.29
N ASN A 187 -18.13 11.44 2.57
CA ASN A 187 -17.36 10.60 1.67
C ASN A 187 -18.30 9.57 0.98
N PRO A 188 -18.80 9.87 -0.24
CA PRO A 188 -19.74 8.99 -0.93
C PRO A 188 -19.17 7.58 -1.16
N LYS A 189 -17.88 7.46 -1.44
CA LYS A 189 -17.25 6.13 -1.66
C LYS A 189 -17.38 5.23 -0.45
N ARG A 190 -17.26 5.77 0.77
CA ARG A 190 -17.40 4.97 2.01
C ARG A 190 -18.84 4.61 2.31
N VAL A 191 -19.77 5.53 2.07
CA VAL A 191 -21.22 5.30 2.26
C VAL A 191 -21.69 4.24 1.27
N ILE A 192 -21.39 4.42 -0.01
CA ILE A 192 -21.76 3.48 -1.08
C ILE A 192 -21.19 2.09 -0.79
N HIS A 193 -19.90 1.99 -0.48
CA HIS A 193 -19.28 0.69 -0.21
C HIS A 193 -19.94 -0.06 0.96
N ALA A 194 -20.32 0.62 2.03
CA ALA A 194 -21.02 -0.01 3.13
C ALA A 194 -22.41 -0.52 2.71
N LEU A 195 -23.14 0.26 1.90
CA LEU A 195 -24.43 -0.14 1.35
C LEU A 195 -24.29 -1.31 0.37
N GLU A 196 -23.26 -1.31 -0.49
CA GLU A 196 -22.96 -2.44 -1.39
C GLU A 196 -22.90 -3.77 -0.62
N ILE A 197 -22.15 -3.78 0.49
CA ILE A 197 -22.03 -4.97 1.34
C ILE A 197 -23.36 -5.34 2.01
N CYS A 198 -24.11 -4.35 2.51
CA CYS A 198 -25.42 -4.60 3.11
C CYS A 198 -26.41 -5.21 2.10
N TYR A 199 -26.47 -4.66 0.89
CA TYR A 199 -27.36 -5.13 -0.18
C TYR A 199 -27.02 -6.54 -0.63
N MET A 200 -25.74 -6.78 -0.89
CA MET A 200 -25.25 -8.06 -1.42
C MET A 200 -25.39 -9.20 -0.40
N THR A 201 -25.16 -8.90 0.88
CA THR A 201 -25.05 -9.95 1.91
C THR A 201 -26.28 -10.06 2.82
N GLY A 202 -27.14 -9.04 2.87
CA GLY A 202 -28.20 -8.92 3.86
C GLY A 202 -27.73 -8.73 5.29
N LYS A 203 -26.41 -8.47 5.50
CA LYS A 203 -25.78 -8.24 6.81
C LYS A 203 -25.25 -6.82 6.89
N THR A 204 -25.07 -6.32 8.12
CA THR A 204 -24.45 -5.02 8.33
C THR A 204 -22.97 -5.04 7.90
N TYR A 205 -22.48 -3.94 7.33
CA TYR A 205 -21.06 -3.77 7.04
C TYR A 205 -20.22 -3.87 8.32
N THR A 206 -20.74 -3.36 9.44
CA THR A 206 -20.15 -3.50 10.78
C THR A 206 -19.84 -4.94 11.14
N SER A 207 -20.69 -5.89 10.78
CA SER A 207 -20.49 -7.32 11.12
C SER A 207 -19.25 -7.93 10.45
N PHE A 208 -18.81 -7.38 9.32
CA PHE A 208 -17.57 -7.80 8.64
C PHE A 208 -16.34 -7.05 9.15
N ARG A 209 -16.51 -5.90 9.84
CA ARG A 209 -15.42 -5.11 10.40
C ARG A 209 -15.02 -5.60 11.78
N THR A 210 -14.44 -6.78 11.84
CA THR A 210 -14.04 -7.41 13.12
C THR A 210 -12.85 -6.70 13.74
N GLN A 211 -12.04 -6.01 12.94
CA GLN A 211 -10.79 -5.35 13.33
C GLN A 211 -9.83 -6.29 14.11
N GLN A 212 -10.01 -7.59 13.92
CA GLN A 212 -9.15 -8.57 14.56
C GLN A 212 -7.78 -8.60 13.90
N LYS A 213 -6.77 -8.39 14.70
CA LYS A 213 -5.40 -8.52 14.24
C LYS A 213 -5.09 -10.00 13.98
N LYS A 214 -4.85 -10.35 12.71
CA LYS A 214 -4.39 -11.70 12.34
C LYS A 214 -2.96 -11.91 12.85
N GLU A 215 -2.70 -13.02 13.50
CA GLU A 215 -1.35 -13.41 13.89
C GLU A 215 -0.51 -13.73 12.65
N ARG A 216 0.76 -13.35 12.69
CA ARG A 216 1.71 -13.61 11.60
C ARG A 216 2.77 -14.61 12.06
N PRO A 217 3.12 -15.62 11.23
CA PRO A 217 4.10 -16.64 11.59
C PRO A 217 5.55 -16.13 11.49
N PHE A 218 5.76 -14.83 11.51
CA PHE A 218 7.07 -14.17 11.44
C PHE A 218 7.09 -12.91 12.29
N HIS A 219 8.28 -12.50 12.66
CA HIS A 219 8.47 -11.22 13.35
C HIS A 219 8.33 -10.03 12.38
N ILE A 220 7.76 -8.92 12.83
CA ILE A 220 7.59 -7.70 12.02
C ILE A 220 8.42 -6.57 12.65
N LEU A 221 9.41 -6.10 11.91
CA LEU A 221 10.23 -4.95 12.27
C LEU A 221 9.87 -3.75 11.40
N LYS A 222 9.18 -2.76 11.97
CA LYS A 222 8.81 -1.53 11.25
C LYS A 222 9.89 -0.47 11.41
N ILE A 223 10.37 0.08 10.29
CA ILE A 223 11.33 1.16 10.24
C ILE A 223 10.69 2.36 9.54
N GLY A 224 10.48 3.44 10.28
CA GLY A 224 9.97 4.70 9.74
C GLY A 224 11.09 5.67 9.38
N LEU A 225 11.09 6.18 8.15
CA LEU A 225 12.02 7.20 7.70
C LEU A 225 11.38 8.58 7.79
N THR A 226 12.13 9.54 8.30
CA THR A 226 11.77 10.95 8.31
C THR A 226 12.91 11.80 7.76
N ARG A 227 12.56 12.99 7.30
CA ARG A 227 13.50 13.99 6.78
C ARG A 227 12.97 15.38 7.11
N ASP A 228 13.86 16.37 7.20
CA ASP A 228 13.43 17.75 7.32
C ASP A 228 12.42 18.11 6.22
N ARG A 229 11.42 18.91 6.58
CA ARG A 229 10.30 19.20 5.70
C ARG A 229 10.72 20.00 4.47
N THR A 230 11.63 20.94 4.64
CA THR A 230 12.15 21.76 3.54
C THR A 230 12.90 20.89 2.55
N GLU A 231 13.84 20.07 3.05
CA GLU A 231 14.61 19.14 2.21
C GLU A 231 13.69 18.13 1.49
N LEU A 232 12.63 17.65 2.18
CA LEU A 232 11.67 16.73 1.59
C LEU A 232 10.94 17.37 0.40
N TYR A 233 10.46 18.61 0.56
CA TYR A 233 9.78 19.34 -0.52
C TYR A 233 10.72 19.60 -1.70
N ASP A 234 11.96 20.01 -1.47
CA ASP A 234 12.94 20.22 -2.53
C ASP A 234 13.21 18.95 -3.33
N ARG A 235 13.24 17.80 -2.65
CA ARG A 235 13.39 16.50 -3.30
C ARG A 235 12.17 16.09 -4.10
N ILE A 236 10.96 16.35 -3.58
CA ILE A 236 9.71 16.07 -4.29
C ILE A 236 9.60 16.93 -5.55
N ASN A 237 9.91 18.22 -5.46
CA ASN A 237 9.87 19.13 -6.61
C ASN A 237 10.85 18.68 -7.70
N ARG A 238 12.12 18.47 -7.34
CA ARG A 238 13.13 17.97 -8.31
C ARG A 238 12.74 16.63 -8.94
N ARG A 239 12.07 15.76 -8.19
CA ARG A 239 11.57 14.50 -8.74
C ARG A 239 10.46 14.71 -9.75
N VAL A 240 9.55 15.68 -9.53
CA VAL A 240 8.51 16.03 -10.51
C VAL A 240 9.15 16.58 -11.79
N ASP A 241 10.12 17.50 -11.67
CA ASP A 241 10.85 18.03 -12.82
C ASP A 241 11.50 16.89 -13.62
N GLN A 242 12.19 15.98 -12.94
CA GLN A 242 12.80 14.80 -13.57
C GLN A 242 11.75 13.89 -14.25
N MET A 243 10.59 13.65 -13.64
CA MET A 243 9.52 12.89 -14.25
C MET A 243 9.00 13.54 -15.53
N MET A 244 8.92 14.88 -15.56
CA MET A 244 8.52 15.60 -16.77
C MET A 244 9.55 15.44 -17.89
N GLU A 245 10.85 15.50 -17.56
CA GLU A 245 11.95 15.25 -18.50
C GLU A 245 11.96 13.79 -19.01
N GLU A 246 11.60 12.83 -18.17
CA GLU A 246 11.51 11.40 -18.50
C GLU A 246 10.28 11.04 -19.34
N GLY A 247 9.33 11.96 -19.56
CA GLY A 247 8.16 11.77 -20.41
C GLY A 247 6.86 11.47 -19.66
N LEU A 248 6.68 12.02 -18.44
CA LEU A 248 5.44 11.86 -17.66
C LEU A 248 4.20 12.29 -18.44
N LEU A 249 4.29 13.37 -19.23
CA LEU A 249 3.17 13.85 -20.03
C LEU A 249 2.78 12.85 -21.13
N GLU A 250 3.75 12.22 -21.75
CA GLU A 250 3.55 11.20 -22.77
C GLU A 250 2.96 9.93 -22.16
N GLU A 251 3.43 9.53 -20.97
CA GLU A 251 2.83 8.42 -20.21
C GLU A 251 1.36 8.72 -19.90
N ALA A 252 1.04 9.90 -19.39
CA ALA A 252 -0.33 10.32 -19.10
C ALA A 252 -1.22 10.33 -20.37
N ARG A 253 -0.70 10.83 -21.49
CA ARG A 253 -1.42 10.81 -22.78
C ARG A 253 -1.70 9.40 -23.27
N SER A 254 -0.77 8.48 -23.11
CA SER A 254 -0.90 7.09 -23.57
C SER A 254 -2.05 6.35 -22.87
N VAL A 255 -2.33 6.69 -21.62
CA VAL A 255 -3.39 6.07 -20.80
C VAL A 255 -4.67 6.90 -20.73
N TYR A 256 -4.73 8.05 -21.37
CA TYR A 256 -5.87 8.99 -21.30
C TYR A 256 -7.20 8.38 -21.74
N THR A 257 -7.17 7.44 -22.70
CA THR A 257 -8.37 6.69 -23.14
C THR A 257 -8.98 5.87 -22.01
N HIS A 258 -8.20 5.51 -21.02
CA HIS A 258 -8.57 4.73 -19.84
C HIS A 258 -8.93 5.58 -18.61
N ARG A 259 -9.05 6.91 -18.75
CA ARG A 259 -9.25 7.87 -17.64
C ARG A 259 -10.44 7.57 -16.72
N ASN A 260 -11.41 6.79 -17.17
CA ASN A 260 -12.58 6.40 -16.36
C ASN A 260 -12.34 5.14 -15.52
N LEU A 261 -11.20 4.46 -15.67
CA LEU A 261 -10.89 3.27 -14.89
C LEU A 261 -10.55 3.64 -13.43
N ASN A 262 -11.02 2.84 -12.49
CA ASN A 262 -10.73 3.03 -11.07
C ASN A 262 -9.24 2.95 -10.75
N SER A 263 -8.46 2.19 -11.52
CA SER A 263 -7.00 2.09 -11.41
C SER A 263 -6.33 3.46 -11.58
N LEU A 264 -6.71 4.23 -12.62
CA LEU A 264 -6.18 5.57 -12.85
C LEU A 264 -6.61 6.58 -11.77
N ASN A 265 -7.84 6.49 -11.27
CA ASN A 265 -8.28 7.29 -10.12
C ASN A 265 -7.44 7.00 -8.86
N THR A 266 -7.00 5.76 -8.67
CA THR A 266 -6.14 5.35 -7.56
C THR A 266 -4.73 5.92 -7.70
N VAL A 267 -4.21 5.97 -8.92
CA VAL A 267 -2.88 6.53 -9.22
C VAL A 267 -2.89 8.04 -9.20
N GLY A 268 -4.00 8.68 -9.59
CA GLY A 268 -4.16 10.14 -9.62
C GLY A 268 -3.76 10.76 -10.98
N TYR A 269 -3.96 10.01 -12.05
CA TYR A 269 -3.84 10.49 -13.43
C TYR A 269 -5.12 11.14 -13.91
#